data_94b4121192dd12e3c9e1136b232157fb
#
_entry.id   94b4121192dd12e3c9e1136b232157fb
#
_cell.length_a   1.000
_cell.length_b   1.000
_cell.length_c   1.000
_cell.angle_alpha   90.00
_cell.angle_beta   90.00
_cell.angle_gamma   90.00
#
_symmetry.space_group_name_H-M   'P 1'
#
loop_
_entity.id
_entity.type
_entity.pdbx_description
1 polymer ?
#
loop_
_entity_poly.entity_id
_entity_poly.type
_entity_poly.pdbx_seq_one_letter_code
_entity_poly.pdbx_strand_id
1 'polypeptide(L)'
;MHLKELEVKGTDDNELMSKFKKKIANASPPEVLKYAEQFVNDHPSSDVGRYLVSKYFLRTPKPNYPKAKQLVDVMVKKQPKNGALSRLQRQLSGGYVAEGGRLPSFSVTDVDGNVVSSAALSKAPLAVINVWTSWSYESLDIQRRLNQFQKKHVGRLKVVGLSIDPSKKACKETLDRDSIQWSNICDEAMFEGNLVRQLGISSIPYNIILKNGRVVACGLDAQALMKKLEELI
;
A
#
# COMPACT_ATOMS: atom_id res chain seq x y z
N MET A 1 27.57 0.42 -15.53
CA MET A 1 28.24 0.08 -14.25
C MET A 1 27.19 -0.54 -13.34
N HIS A 2 27.22 -1.84 -13.11
CA HIS A 2 26.21 -2.52 -12.30
C HIS A 2 26.58 -2.33 -10.81
N LEU A 3 25.69 -1.73 -10.02
CA LEU A 3 25.79 -1.57 -8.55
C LEU A 3 26.04 -2.89 -7.78
N LYS A 4 25.99 -4.04 -8.47
CA LYS A 4 26.26 -5.37 -7.92
C LYS A 4 27.76 -5.63 -7.63
N GLU A 5 28.67 -4.85 -8.20
CA GLU A 5 30.11 -5.10 -8.17
C GLU A 5 30.89 -4.14 -7.26
N LEU A 6 30.21 -3.20 -6.58
CA LEU A 6 30.88 -2.29 -5.64
C LEU A 6 31.13 -3.01 -4.30
N GLU A 7 32.38 -3.35 -4.02
CA GLU A 7 32.82 -3.67 -2.67
C GLU A 7 32.93 -2.37 -1.86
N VAL A 8 32.03 -2.20 -0.90
CA VAL A 8 32.08 -1.08 0.04
C VAL A 8 32.79 -1.58 1.30
N LYS A 9 34.01 -1.09 1.55
CA LYS A 9 34.76 -1.37 2.76
C LYS A 9 34.56 -0.24 3.77
N GLY A 10 34.51 -0.52 5.06
CA GLY A 10 34.64 0.49 6.10
C GLY A 10 33.69 0.49 7.28
N THR A 11 32.61 -0.29 7.32
CA THR A 11 31.78 -0.46 8.52
C THR A 11 31.28 -1.88 8.65
N ASP A 12 30.98 -2.33 9.89
CA ASP A 12 30.42 -3.66 10.16
C ASP A 12 29.16 -3.92 9.29
N ASP A 13 28.33 -2.92 9.10
CA ASP A 13 27.13 -3.01 8.24
C ASP A 13 27.46 -3.25 6.77
N ASN A 14 28.56 -2.68 6.25
CA ASN A 14 29.01 -2.92 4.88
C ASN A 14 29.53 -4.35 4.70
N GLU A 15 30.25 -4.89 5.70
CA GLU A 15 30.69 -6.28 5.67
C GLU A 15 29.50 -7.24 5.74
N LEU A 16 28.54 -6.99 6.64
CA LEU A 16 27.31 -7.76 6.77
C LEU A 16 26.51 -7.75 5.47
N MET A 17 26.37 -6.58 4.81
CA MET A 17 25.70 -6.46 3.52
C MET A 17 26.44 -7.22 2.43
N SER A 18 27.77 -7.19 2.40
CA SER A 18 28.57 -7.91 1.42
C SER A 18 28.44 -9.43 1.60
N LYS A 19 28.45 -9.92 2.84
CA LYS A 19 28.19 -11.33 3.16
C LYS A 19 26.77 -11.75 2.72
N PHE A 20 25.77 -10.92 3.01
CA PHE A 20 24.40 -11.16 2.59
C PHE A 20 24.26 -11.24 1.05
N LYS A 21 24.85 -10.28 0.31
CA LYS A 21 24.87 -10.29 -1.16
C LYS A 21 25.48 -11.57 -1.73
N LYS A 22 26.63 -12.02 -1.18
CA LYS A 22 27.27 -13.28 -1.59
C LYS A 22 26.36 -14.48 -1.33
N LYS A 23 25.68 -14.52 -0.17
CA LYS A 23 24.77 -15.61 0.19
C LYS A 23 23.55 -15.72 -0.75
N ILE A 24 23.04 -14.60 -1.27
CA ILE A 24 21.86 -14.59 -2.14
C ILE A 24 22.19 -14.60 -3.65
N ALA A 25 23.46 -14.62 -4.05
CA ALA A 25 23.87 -14.47 -5.44
C ALA A 25 23.20 -15.50 -6.39
N ASN A 26 23.04 -16.75 -5.93
CA ASN A 26 22.43 -17.84 -6.69
C ASN A 26 21.13 -18.36 -6.02
N ALA A 27 20.56 -17.60 -5.08
CA ALA A 27 19.37 -18.03 -4.35
C ALA A 27 18.10 -17.75 -5.15
N SER A 28 17.13 -18.65 -5.07
CA SER A 28 15.78 -18.45 -5.60
C SER A 28 15.03 -17.35 -4.81
N PRO A 29 14.01 -16.69 -5.39
CA PRO A 29 13.25 -15.66 -4.69
C PRO A 29 12.72 -16.05 -3.30
N PRO A 30 12.17 -17.27 -3.07
CA PRO A 30 11.78 -17.70 -1.72
C PRO A 30 12.95 -17.84 -0.75
N GLU A 31 14.12 -18.30 -1.22
CA GLU A 31 15.32 -18.42 -0.38
C GLU A 31 15.87 -17.05 0.00
N VAL A 32 15.82 -16.06 -0.91
CA VAL A 32 16.20 -14.67 -0.59
C VAL A 32 15.38 -14.12 0.56
N LEU A 33 14.06 -14.36 0.56
CA LEU A 33 13.17 -13.93 1.66
C LEU A 33 13.57 -14.61 2.97
N LYS A 34 13.84 -15.91 2.95
CA LYS A 34 14.31 -16.67 4.12
C LYS A 34 15.64 -16.15 4.66
N TYR A 35 16.59 -15.86 3.78
CA TYR A 35 17.88 -15.31 4.18
C TYR A 35 17.77 -13.87 4.72
N ALA A 36 16.87 -13.05 4.17
CA ALA A 36 16.61 -11.71 4.69
C ALA A 36 15.95 -11.77 6.09
N GLU A 37 15.02 -12.67 6.32
CA GLU A 37 14.43 -12.93 7.64
C GLU A 37 15.49 -13.38 8.65
N GLN A 38 16.29 -14.38 8.27
CA GLN A 38 17.37 -14.89 9.11
C GLN A 38 18.36 -13.78 9.48
N PHE A 39 18.77 -12.95 8.49
CA PHE A 39 19.68 -11.83 8.72
C PHE A 39 19.15 -10.87 9.79
N VAL A 40 17.89 -10.48 9.73
CA VAL A 40 17.28 -9.56 10.72
C VAL A 40 17.27 -10.19 12.12
N ASN A 41 17.01 -11.49 12.22
CA ASN A 41 16.99 -12.17 13.51
C ASN A 41 18.43 -12.32 14.09
N ASP A 42 19.42 -12.57 13.24
CA ASP A 42 20.82 -12.74 13.65
C ASP A 42 21.49 -11.39 13.96
N HIS A 43 21.10 -10.32 13.24
CA HIS A 43 21.71 -8.99 13.33
C HIS A 43 20.67 -7.89 13.56
N PRO A 44 19.84 -7.95 14.62
CA PRO A 44 18.73 -7.01 14.85
C PRO A 44 19.19 -5.57 15.17
N SER A 45 20.47 -5.37 15.44
CA SER A 45 21.07 -4.06 15.69
C SER A 45 21.66 -3.41 14.44
N SER A 46 21.70 -4.11 13.30
CA SER A 46 22.23 -3.60 12.04
C SER A 46 21.20 -2.80 11.27
N ASP A 47 21.58 -1.64 10.73
CA ASP A 47 20.73 -0.84 9.84
C ASP A 47 20.46 -1.54 8.49
N VAL A 48 21.28 -2.50 8.11
CA VAL A 48 21.05 -3.36 6.95
C VAL A 48 19.71 -4.09 7.07
N GLY A 49 19.34 -4.55 8.29
CA GLY A 49 18.05 -5.21 8.54
C GLY A 49 16.87 -4.36 8.09
N ARG A 50 16.85 -3.06 8.41
CA ARG A 50 15.79 -2.13 7.97
C ARG A 50 15.72 -2.01 6.43
N TYR A 51 16.87 -1.95 5.77
CA TYR A 51 16.93 -1.94 4.31
C TYR A 51 16.37 -3.23 3.71
N LEU A 52 16.75 -4.40 4.25
CA LEU A 52 16.27 -5.70 3.75
C LEU A 52 14.77 -5.86 3.95
N VAL A 53 14.21 -5.45 5.10
CA VAL A 53 12.76 -5.45 5.32
C VAL A 53 12.06 -4.56 4.31
N SER A 54 12.55 -3.35 4.11
CA SER A 54 11.97 -2.43 3.12
C SER A 54 12.00 -3.03 1.71
N LYS A 55 13.15 -3.58 1.28
CA LYS A 55 13.36 -4.08 -0.08
C LYS A 55 12.57 -5.36 -0.37
N TYR A 56 12.59 -6.34 0.54
CA TYR A 56 12.10 -7.69 0.27
C TYR A 56 10.72 -7.98 0.83
N PHE A 57 10.21 -7.17 1.78
CA PHE A 57 8.90 -7.41 2.39
C PHE A 57 7.91 -6.27 2.18
N LEU A 58 8.35 -5.03 1.92
CA LEU A 58 7.46 -3.88 1.75
C LEU A 58 7.40 -3.37 0.31
N ARG A 59 8.57 -3.17 -0.34
CA ARG A 59 8.65 -2.63 -1.72
C ARG A 59 8.66 -3.76 -2.74
N THR A 60 7.64 -4.59 -2.71
CA THR A 60 7.45 -5.72 -3.63
C THR A 60 6.05 -5.64 -4.24
N PRO A 61 5.79 -6.29 -5.39
CA PRO A 61 4.46 -6.34 -5.98
C PRO A 61 3.39 -6.94 -5.04
N LYS A 62 3.81 -7.82 -4.12
CA LYS A 62 2.95 -8.41 -3.08
C LYS A 62 3.61 -8.23 -1.71
N PRO A 63 3.43 -7.08 -1.03
CA PRO A 63 4.04 -6.82 0.27
C PRO A 63 3.58 -7.81 1.35
N ASN A 64 4.52 -8.26 2.17
CA ASN A 64 4.20 -9.09 3.35
C ASN A 64 4.30 -8.24 4.62
N TYR A 65 3.29 -7.42 4.85
CA TYR A 65 3.22 -6.53 6.00
C TYR A 65 3.28 -7.25 7.37
N PRO A 66 2.56 -8.41 7.59
CA PRO A 66 2.68 -9.15 8.84
C PRO A 66 4.12 -9.54 9.17
N LYS A 67 4.83 -10.10 8.19
CA LYS A 67 6.22 -10.48 8.36
C LYS A 67 7.12 -9.26 8.55
N ALA A 68 6.94 -8.21 7.76
CA ALA A 68 7.66 -6.96 7.92
C ALA A 68 7.50 -6.38 9.34
N LYS A 69 6.26 -6.35 9.86
CA LYS A 69 5.98 -5.90 11.22
C LYS A 69 6.72 -6.73 12.25
N GLN A 70 6.64 -8.06 12.16
CA GLN A 70 7.33 -8.99 13.06
C GLN A 70 8.84 -8.70 13.10
N LEU A 71 9.46 -8.53 11.93
CA LEU A 71 10.90 -8.25 11.83
C LEU A 71 11.27 -6.86 12.37
N VAL A 72 10.45 -5.85 12.09
CA VAL A 72 10.65 -4.51 12.66
C VAL A 72 10.49 -4.51 14.18
N ASP A 73 9.53 -5.26 14.74
CA ASP A 73 9.37 -5.41 16.19
C ASP A 73 10.60 -6.02 16.85
N VAL A 74 11.26 -7.00 16.20
CA VAL A 74 12.53 -7.60 16.66
C VAL A 74 13.64 -6.54 16.71
N MET A 75 13.77 -5.73 15.64
CA MET A 75 14.78 -4.67 15.57
C MET A 75 14.53 -3.56 16.59
N VAL A 76 13.28 -3.10 16.76
CA VAL A 76 12.91 -2.05 17.74
C VAL A 76 13.24 -2.49 19.17
N LYS A 77 13.01 -3.75 19.53
CA LYS A 77 13.39 -4.29 20.86
C LYS A 77 14.88 -4.15 21.16
N LYS A 78 15.72 -4.26 20.13
CA LYS A 78 17.18 -4.13 20.27
C LYS A 78 17.67 -2.69 20.10
N GLN A 79 16.92 -1.87 19.38
CA GLN A 79 17.23 -0.46 19.09
C GLN A 79 16.09 0.49 19.50
N PRO A 80 15.69 0.57 20.77
CA PRO A 80 14.51 1.32 21.20
C PRO A 80 14.62 2.83 20.95
N LYS A 81 15.84 3.36 20.82
CA LYS A 81 16.08 4.78 20.53
C LYS A 81 16.18 5.10 19.03
N ASN A 82 16.08 4.09 18.14
CA ASN A 82 16.14 4.31 16.69
C ASN A 82 14.81 4.87 16.18
N GLY A 83 14.77 6.20 16.00
CA GLY A 83 13.57 6.91 15.56
C GLY A 83 13.05 6.48 14.17
N ALA A 84 13.93 5.99 13.28
CA ALA A 84 13.51 5.49 11.97
C ALA A 84 12.78 4.15 12.08
N LEU A 85 13.27 3.24 12.93
CA LEU A 85 12.59 1.97 13.23
C LEU A 85 11.28 2.20 13.97
N SER A 86 11.24 3.12 14.93
CA SER A 86 10.01 3.46 15.67
C SER A 86 8.94 4.08 14.76
N ARG A 87 9.33 4.89 13.77
CA ARG A 87 8.39 5.40 12.74
C ARG A 87 7.86 4.27 11.87
N LEU A 88 8.75 3.40 11.38
CA LEU A 88 8.37 2.25 10.56
C LEU A 88 7.44 1.29 11.33
N GLN A 89 7.74 1.01 12.60
CA GLN A 89 6.89 0.21 13.48
C GLN A 89 5.49 0.82 13.62
N ARG A 90 5.39 2.13 13.87
CA ARG A 90 4.10 2.83 13.96
C ARG A 90 3.32 2.75 12.64
N GLN A 91 3.99 2.93 11.50
CA GLN A 91 3.36 2.78 10.18
C GLN A 91 2.80 1.38 9.99
N LEU A 92 3.56 0.35 10.37
CA LEU A 92 3.14 -1.06 10.28
C LEU A 92 2.10 -1.44 11.35
N SER A 93 2.03 -0.73 12.48
CA SER A 93 1.05 -0.96 13.54
C SER A 93 -0.26 -0.20 13.36
N GLY A 94 -0.26 0.86 12.56
CA GLY A 94 -1.45 1.64 12.22
C GLY A 94 -2.50 0.88 11.38
N GLY A 95 -2.21 -0.37 11.03
CA GLY A 95 -3.06 -1.23 10.22
C GLY A 95 -2.76 -1.04 8.74
N TYR A 96 -2.03 -1.97 8.16
CA TYR A 96 -1.98 -2.09 6.69
C TYR A 96 -3.20 -2.88 6.24
N VAL A 97 -3.71 -2.47 5.10
CA VAL A 97 -4.84 -3.14 4.48
C VAL A 97 -4.33 -4.41 3.78
N ALA A 98 -4.71 -5.57 4.29
CA ALA A 98 -4.36 -6.86 3.71
C ALA A 98 -5.62 -7.71 3.49
N GLU A 99 -5.55 -8.64 2.54
CA GLU A 99 -6.62 -9.60 2.29
C GLU A 99 -6.97 -10.38 3.56
N GLY A 100 -8.26 -10.57 3.82
CA GLY A 100 -8.80 -11.15 5.04
C GLY A 100 -8.95 -10.17 6.21
N GLY A 101 -8.26 -9.02 6.16
CA GLY A 101 -8.29 -7.99 7.18
C GLY A 101 -9.51 -7.07 7.10
N ARG A 102 -9.49 -6.03 7.93
CA ARG A 102 -10.47 -4.93 7.93
C ARG A 102 -9.76 -3.61 7.63
N LEU A 103 -10.50 -2.62 7.18
CA LEU A 103 -9.97 -1.25 7.10
C LEU A 103 -9.63 -0.73 8.49
N PRO A 104 -8.54 0.04 8.63
CA PRO A 104 -8.33 0.85 9.82
C PRO A 104 -9.47 1.86 9.97
N SER A 105 -9.73 2.28 11.21
CA SER A 105 -10.77 3.28 11.47
C SER A 105 -10.34 4.64 10.93
N PHE A 106 -11.17 5.24 10.07
CA PHE A 106 -10.99 6.60 9.61
C PHE A 106 -12.34 7.30 9.41
N SER A 107 -12.33 8.63 9.51
CA SER A 107 -13.42 9.53 9.13
C SER A 107 -12.78 10.78 8.57
N VAL A 108 -13.04 11.07 7.30
CA VAL A 108 -12.47 12.20 6.53
C VAL A 108 -13.56 12.85 5.70
N THR A 109 -13.30 14.05 5.17
CA THR A 109 -14.21 14.73 4.25
C THR A 109 -13.76 14.52 2.81
N ASP A 110 -14.74 14.35 1.91
CA ASP A 110 -14.50 14.35 0.47
C ASP A 110 -14.32 15.79 -0.08
N VAL A 111 -14.10 15.90 -1.38
CA VAL A 111 -13.88 17.19 -2.05
C VAL A 111 -15.11 18.11 -2.03
N ASP A 112 -16.30 17.59 -1.70
CA ASP A 112 -17.56 18.31 -1.63
C ASP A 112 -18.02 18.56 -0.18
N GLY A 113 -17.20 18.15 0.81
CA GLY A 113 -17.44 18.36 2.25
C GLY A 113 -18.24 17.24 2.91
N ASN A 114 -18.59 16.15 2.22
CA ASN A 114 -19.32 15.03 2.80
C ASN A 114 -18.39 14.12 3.61
N VAL A 115 -18.91 13.52 4.67
CA VAL A 115 -18.13 12.61 5.52
C VAL A 115 -18.02 11.24 4.87
N VAL A 116 -16.80 10.76 4.70
CA VAL A 116 -16.44 9.41 4.27
C VAL A 116 -15.78 8.66 5.41
N SER A 117 -16.29 7.49 5.77
CA SER A 117 -15.76 6.71 6.88
C SER A 117 -15.57 5.23 6.54
N SER A 118 -14.58 4.61 7.18
CA SER A 118 -14.36 3.15 7.09
C SER A 118 -15.59 2.37 7.57
N ALA A 119 -16.33 2.87 8.55
CA ALA A 119 -17.54 2.23 9.05
C ALA A 119 -18.64 2.19 7.98
N ALA A 120 -18.82 3.28 7.20
CA ALA A 120 -19.79 3.33 6.12
C ALA A 120 -19.42 2.42 4.93
N LEU A 121 -18.12 2.26 4.65
CA LEU A 121 -17.62 1.32 3.64
C LEU A 121 -17.79 -0.13 4.09
N SER A 122 -17.52 -0.41 5.36
CA SER A 122 -17.62 -1.77 5.92
C SER A 122 -19.06 -2.29 6.02
N LYS A 123 -20.06 -1.40 6.05
CA LYS A 123 -21.50 -1.76 6.04
C LYS A 123 -21.99 -2.11 4.64
N ALA A 124 -21.32 -1.68 3.59
CA ALA A 124 -21.71 -2.01 2.22
C ALA A 124 -21.44 -3.50 1.92
N PRO A 125 -22.35 -4.21 1.21
CA PRO A 125 -22.12 -5.59 0.80
C PRO A 125 -20.85 -5.73 -0.05
N LEU A 126 -20.62 -4.77 -0.96
CA LEU A 126 -19.41 -4.66 -1.78
C LEU A 126 -18.96 -3.20 -1.84
N ALA A 127 -17.69 -2.94 -1.57
CA ALA A 127 -17.12 -1.60 -1.68
C ALA A 127 -15.73 -1.62 -2.31
N VAL A 128 -15.36 -0.53 -2.98
CA VAL A 128 -14.04 -0.29 -3.55
C VAL A 128 -13.53 1.07 -3.11
N ILE A 129 -12.30 1.10 -2.58
CA ILE A 129 -11.50 2.33 -2.51
C ILE A 129 -10.61 2.33 -3.75
N ASN A 130 -10.82 3.28 -4.65
CA ASN A 130 -10.02 3.49 -5.85
C ASN A 130 -9.01 4.60 -5.61
N VAL A 131 -7.71 4.29 -5.59
CA VAL A 131 -6.62 5.25 -5.42
C VAL A 131 -6.10 5.64 -6.78
N TRP A 132 -6.12 6.94 -7.09
CA TRP A 132 -5.93 7.44 -8.43
C TRP A 132 -5.29 8.83 -8.46
N THR A 133 -4.90 9.30 -9.67
CA THR A 133 -4.51 10.69 -9.92
C THR A 133 -5.01 11.14 -11.29
N SER A 134 -5.12 12.46 -11.46
CA SER A 134 -5.55 13.09 -12.72
C SER A 134 -4.55 12.94 -13.87
N TRP A 135 -3.27 12.73 -13.56
CA TRP A 135 -2.16 12.64 -14.52
C TRP A 135 -1.75 11.20 -14.87
N SER A 136 -2.36 10.17 -14.26
CA SER A 136 -2.09 8.77 -14.57
C SER A 136 -3.16 8.19 -15.50
N TYR A 137 -2.77 7.84 -16.72
CA TYR A 137 -3.66 7.22 -17.69
C TYR A 137 -4.31 5.92 -17.15
N GLU A 138 -3.51 5.08 -16.51
CA GLU A 138 -3.98 3.81 -15.92
C GLU A 138 -5.00 4.05 -14.79
N SER A 139 -4.79 5.08 -13.97
CA SER A 139 -5.74 5.48 -12.93
C SER A 139 -7.08 5.90 -13.53
N LEU A 140 -7.03 6.69 -14.61
CA LEU A 140 -8.24 7.16 -15.30
C LEU A 140 -8.98 6.03 -16.01
N ASP A 141 -8.27 5.05 -16.60
CA ASP A 141 -8.89 3.87 -17.21
C ASP A 141 -9.65 3.05 -16.16
N ILE A 142 -9.03 2.76 -15.01
CA ILE A 142 -9.69 2.07 -13.89
C ILE A 142 -10.92 2.85 -13.42
N GLN A 143 -10.82 4.16 -13.26
CA GLN A 143 -11.91 5.01 -12.80
C GLN A 143 -13.12 4.96 -13.76
N ARG A 144 -12.88 5.06 -15.06
CA ARG A 144 -13.94 4.97 -16.08
C ARG A 144 -14.60 3.60 -16.12
N ARG A 145 -13.82 2.52 -16.02
CA ARG A 145 -14.36 1.15 -15.94
C ARG A 145 -15.20 0.93 -14.67
N LEU A 146 -14.76 1.42 -13.53
CA LEU A 146 -15.54 1.40 -12.29
C LEU A 146 -16.85 2.19 -12.44
N ASN A 147 -16.83 3.35 -13.13
CA ASN A 147 -18.03 4.14 -13.39
C ASN A 147 -19.03 3.39 -14.26
N GLN A 148 -18.58 2.77 -15.33
CA GLN A 148 -19.42 1.92 -16.19
C GLN A 148 -19.98 0.72 -15.41
N PHE A 149 -19.14 0.08 -14.62
CA PHE A 149 -19.51 -1.07 -13.80
C PHE A 149 -20.57 -0.69 -12.76
N GLN A 150 -20.41 0.42 -12.05
CA GLN A 150 -21.36 0.89 -11.05
C GLN A 150 -22.72 1.26 -11.69
N LYS A 151 -22.70 1.88 -12.87
CA LYS A 151 -23.94 2.20 -13.63
C LYS A 151 -24.69 0.94 -14.06
N LYS A 152 -23.98 -0.13 -14.42
CA LYS A 152 -24.57 -1.43 -14.76
C LYS A 152 -25.15 -2.17 -13.54
N HIS A 153 -24.55 -1.97 -12.36
CA HIS A 153 -24.90 -2.68 -11.12
C HIS A 153 -25.36 -1.72 -10.01
N VAL A 154 -26.37 -0.90 -10.32
CA VAL A 154 -26.89 0.15 -9.43
C VAL A 154 -27.20 -0.39 -8.04
N GLY A 155 -26.69 0.30 -7.01
CA GLY A 155 -26.92 -0.04 -5.60
C GLY A 155 -26.13 -1.25 -5.06
N ARG A 156 -25.42 -2.00 -5.90
CA ARG A 156 -24.69 -3.21 -5.50
C ARG A 156 -23.23 -2.96 -5.15
N LEU A 157 -22.64 -1.87 -5.66
CA LEU A 157 -21.24 -1.49 -5.43
C LEU A 157 -21.16 -0.06 -4.87
N LYS A 158 -20.48 0.11 -3.74
CA LYS A 158 -20.10 1.41 -3.21
C LYS A 158 -18.64 1.70 -3.61
N VAL A 159 -18.43 2.80 -4.32
CA VAL A 159 -17.08 3.26 -4.70
C VAL A 159 -16.75 4.53 -3.92
N VAL A 160 -15.50 4.64 -3.50
CA VAL A 160 -14.90 5.87 -2.97
C VAL A 160 -13.56 6.07 -3.67
N GLY A 161 -13.34 7.26 -4.20
CA GLY A 161 -12.06 7.68 -4.75
C GLY A 161 -11.14 8.24 -3.65
N LEU A 162 -9.86 7.94 -3.75
CA LEU A 162 -8.80 8.58 -2.98
C LEU A 162 -7.79 9.14 -3.98
N SER A 163 -7.86 10.45 -4.22
CA SER A 163 -6.96 11.14 -5.13
C SER A 163 -5.63 11.44 -4.46
N ILE A 164 -4.53 11.16 -5.18
CA ILE A 164 -3.16 11.52 -4.81
C ILE A 164 -2.73 12.81 -5.54
N ASP A 165 -3.68 13.61 -5.97
CA ASP A 165 -3.38 14.88 -6.64
C ASP A 165 -2.92 15.94 -5.64
N PRO A 166 -1.97 16.81 -6.03
CA PRO A 166 -1.54 17.94 -5.20
C PRO A 166 -2.55 19.10 -5.21
N SER A 167 -3.68 18.96 -5.92
CA SER A 167 -4.69 19.99 -6.09
C SER A 167 -6.09 19.41 -6.13
N LYS A 168 -6.96 19.87 -5.24
CA LYS A 168 -8.41 19.59 -5.26
C LYS A 168 -9.06 20.07 -6.55
N LYS A 169 -8.57 21.17 -7.13
CA LYS A 169 -9.08 21.70 -8.40
C LYS A 169 -8.86 20.68 -9.54
N ALA A 170 -7.63 20.17 -9.71
CA ALA A 170 -7.33 19.16 -10.72
C ALA A 170 -8.14 17.86 -10.52
N CYS A 171 -8.32 17.46 -9.25
CA CYS A 171 -9.18 16.35 -8.89
C CYS A 171 -10.62 16.60 -9.38
N LYS A 172 -11.25 17.72 -8.99
CA LYS A 172 -12.64 18.05 -9.38
C LYS A 172 -12.83 18.16 -10.89
N GLU A 173 -11.95 18.86 -11.60
CA GLU A 173 -11.99 18.97 -13.07
C GLU A 173 -11.99 17.59 -13.76
N THR A 174 -11.23 16.64 -13.21
CA THR A 174 -11.19 15.28 -13.72
C THR A 174 -12.47 14.51 -13.42
N LEU A 175 -13.03 14.64 -12.22
CA LEU A 175 -14.30 14.02 -11.83
C LEU A 175 -15.45 14.51 -12.69
N ASP A 176 -15.53 15.81 -12.92
CA ASP A 176 -16.55 16.44 -13.76
C ASP A 176 -16.45 15.97 -15.22
N ARG A 177 -15.23 15.99 -15.78
CA ARG A 177 -14.96 15.52 -17.15
C ARG A 177 -15.38 14.06 -17.36
N ASP A 178 -15.10 13.17 -16.40
CA ASP A 178 -15.38 11.74 -16.49
C ASP A 178 -16.77 11.39 -15.88
N SER A 179 -17.55 12.40 -15.46
CA SER A 179 -18.90 12.26 -14.86
C SER A 179 -18.92 11.28 -13.68
N ILE A 180 -17.98 11.41 -12.78
CA ILE A 180 -17.85 10.57 -11.58
C ILE A 180 -18.74 11.14 -10.47
N GLN A 181 -19.63 10.30 -9.92
CA GLN A 181 -20.64 10.71 -8.93
C GLN A 181 -20.38 10.21 -7.50
N TRP A 182 -19.40 9.33 -7.29
CA TRP A 182 -19.07 8.87 -5.95
C TRP A 182 -18.13 9.84 -5.22
N SER A 183 -18.15 9.77 -3.88
CA SER A 183 -17.28 10.59 -3.02
C SER A 183 -15.81 10.42 -3.35
N ASN A 184 -15.08 11.51 -3.46
CA ASN A 184 -13.64 11.52 -3.70
C ASN A 184 -12.91 12.33 -2.62
N ILE A 185 -11.93 11.69 -1.99
CA ILE A 185 -11.07 12.30 -0.99
C ILE A 185 -9.83 12.85 -1.71
N CYS A 186 -9.47 14.10 -1.43
CA CYS A 186 -8.22 14.72 -1.88
C CYS A 186 -7.75 15.67 -0.78
N ASP A 187 -6.66 15.33 -0.11
CA ASP A 187 -6.07 16.13 0.96
C ASP A 187 -4.88 16.99 0.49
N GLU A 188 -4.57 16.93 -0.82
CA GLU A 188 -3.48 17.65 -1.50
C GLU A 188 -2.08 17.30 -0.98
N ALA A 189 -1.98 16.31 -0.08
CA ALA A 189 -0.71 15.88 0.53
C ALA A 189 -0.03 14.74 -0.23
N MET A 190 -0.58 14.32 -1.37
CA MET A 190 -0.05 13.25 -2.19
C MET A 190 0.16 11.95 -1.36
N PHE A 191 1.33 11.31 -1.49
CA PHE A 191 1.67 10.11 -0.70
C PHE A 191 1.96 10.41 0.80
N GLU A 192 2.04 11.68 1.18
CA GLU A 192 2.23 12.11 2.57
C GLU A 192 0.91 12.24 3.34
N GLY A 193 -0.22 12.10 2.66
CA GLY A 193 -1.56 12.16 3.24
C GLY A 193 -1.76 11.13 4.35
N ASN A 194 -2.44 11.54 5.43
CA ASN A 194 -2.65 10.67 6.58
C ASN A 194 -3.41 9.38 6.23
N LEU A 195 -4.46 9.48 5.42
CA LEU A 195 -5.24 8.31 5.01
C LEU A 195 -4.44 7.38 4.09
N VAL A 196 -3.67 7.94 3.17
CA VAL A 196 -2.77 7.18 2.27
C VAL A 196 -1.79 6.35 3.08
N ARG A 197 -1.13 6.97 4.06
CA ARG A 197 -0.20 6.30 4.98
C ARG A 197 -0.89 5.26 5.85
N GLN A 198 -2.08 5.57 6.36
CA GLN A 198 -2.86 4.68 7.21
C GLN A 198 -3.32 3.43 6.45
N LEU A 199 -3.64 3.56 5.17
CA LEU A 199 -4.00 2.46 4.29
C LEU A 199 -2.77 1.71 3.72
N GLY A 200 -1.56 2.19 3.96
CA GLY A 200 -0.30 1.57 3.49
C GLY A 200 -0.08 1.69 1.98
N ILE A 201 -0.64 2.73 1.36
CA ILE A 201 -0.57 2.95 -0.09
C ILE A 201 0.77 3.60 -0.45
N SER A 202 1.49 3.01 -1.40
CA SER A 202 2.83 3.47 -1.85
C SER A 202 2.97 3.60 -3.36
N SER A 203 1.93 3.26 -4.12
CA SER A 203 1.93 3.32 -5.58
C SER A 203 0.53 3.61 -6.12
N ILE A 204 0.45 4.06 -7.36
CA ILE A 204 -0.77 4.28 -8.12
C ILE A 204 -0.66 3.65 -9.52
N PRO A 205 -1.77 3.23 -10.11
CA PRO A 205 -3.07 3.07 -9.45
C PRO A 205 -3.05 2.00 -8.36
N TYR A 206 -3.96 2.13 -7.39
CA TYR A 206 -4.15 1.12 -6.36
C TYR A 206 -5.63 0.97 -6.05
N ASN A 207 -6.06 -0.19 -5.59
CA ASN A 207 -7.45 -0.41 -5.20
C ASN A 207 -7.54 -1.35 -4.01
N ILE A 208 -8.61 -1.20 -3.22
CA ILE A 208 -8.92 -2.05 -2.08
C ILE A 208 -10.38 -2.47 -2.25
N ILE A 209 -10.62 -3.76 -2.36
CA ILE A 209 -11.97 -4.33 -2.49
C ILE A 209 -12.40 -4.92 -1.14
N LEU A 210 -13.60 -4.52 -0.70
CA LEU A 210 -14.22 -5.06 0.51
C LEU A 210 -15.49 -5.83 0.16
N LYS A 211 -15.65 -7.02 0.74
CA LYS A 211 -16.92 -7.77 0.78
C LYS A 211 -17.35 -7.95 2.22
N ASN A 212 -18.54 -7.48 2.56
CA ASN A 212 -19.09 -7.55 3.93
C ASN A 212 -18.10 -7.03 4.99
N GLY A 213 -17.45 -5.89 4.72
CA GLY A 213 -16.51 -5.22 5.61
C GLY A 213 -15.13 -5.88 5.76
N ARG A 214 -14.83 -6.92 4.98
CA ARG A 214 -13.50 -7.53 4.91
C ARG A 214 -12.83 -7.26 3.58
N VAL A 215 -11.54 -7.03 3.62
CA VAL A 215 -10.71 -6.87 2.43
C VAL A 215 -10.58 -8.21 1.72
N VAL A 216 -10.94 -8.27 0.45
CA VAL A 216 -10.89 -9.51 -0.35
C VAL A 216 -9.87 -9.46 -1.48
N ALA A 217 -9.41 -8.26 -1.85
CA ALA A 217 -8.29 -8.07 -2.78
C ALA A 217 -7.75 -6.65 -2.68
N CYS A 218 -6.49 -6.45 -3.07
CA CYS A 218 -5.81 -5.17 -3.15
C CYS A 218 -4.89 -5.10 -4.36
N GLY A 219 -4.68 -3.88 -4.90
CA GLY A 219 -3.64 -3.60 -5.89
C GLY A 219 -3.80 -4.36 -7.21
N LEU A 220 -5.03 -4.60 -7.65
CA LEU A 220 -5.31 -5.27 -8.91
C LEU A 220 -5.17 -4.29 -10.09
N ASP A 221 -4.70 -4.79 -11.24
CA ASP A 221 -4.79 -4.06 -12.50
C ASP A 221 -6.25 -3.93 -12.97
N ALA A 222 -6.48 -3.15 -14.02
CA ALA A 222 -7.83 -2.86 -14.51
C ALA A 222 -8.62 -4.13 -14.89
N GLN A 223 -7.98 -5.10 -15.55
CA GLN A 223 -8.64 -6.33 -15.99
C GLN A 223 -8.96 -7.25 -14.81
N ALA A 224 -7.99 -7.47 -13.93
CA ALA A 224 -8.16 -8.29 -12.73
C ALA A 224 -9.20 -7.68 -11.77
N LEU A 225 -9.23 -6.35 -11.63
CA LEU A 225 -10.22 -5.64 -10.83
C LEU A 225 -11.64 -5.87 -11.35
N MET A 226 -11.88 -5.67 -12.65
CA MET A 226 -13.21 -5.89 -13.24
C MET A 226 -13.65 -7.35 -13.11
N LYS A 227 -12.78 -8.30 -13.43
CA LYS A 227 -13.04 -9.73 -13.24
C LYS A 227 -13.41 -10.05 -11.79
N LYS A 228 -12.64 -9.50 -10.83
CA LYS A 228 -12.89 -9.73 -9.40
C LYS A 228 -14.25 -9.17 -8.97
N LEU A 229 -14.63 -8.01 -9.45
CA LEU A 229 -15.93 -7.41 -9.15
C LEU A 229 -17.10 -8.23 -9.73
N GLU A 230 -16.98 -8.76 -10.96
CA GLU A 230 -18.00 -9.66 -11.55
C GLU A 230 -18.18 -10.95 -10.72
N GLU A 231 -17.09 -11.51 -10.18
CA GLU A 231 -17.14 -12.69 -9.29
C GLU A 231 -17.83 -12.40 -7.93
N LEU A 232 -17.85 -11.14 -7.50
CA LEU A 232 -18.31 -10.75 -6.17
C LEU A 232 -19.75 -10.21 -6.14
N ILE A 233 -20.30 -9.83 -7.29
CA ILE A 233 -21.69 -9.39 -7.43
C ILE A 233 -22.67 -10.56 -7.51
#